data_4bf8dc5a8b1ad40b52b7aae9b3e45814
#
_entry.id   4bf8dc5a8b1ad40b52b7aae9b3e45814
#
_cell.length_a   1.000
_cell.length_b   1.000
_cell.length_c   1.000
_cell.angle_alpha   90.00
_cell.angle_beta   90.00
_cell.angle_gamma   90.00
#
_symmetry.space_group_name_H-M   'P 1'
#
loop_
_entity.id
_entity.type
_entity.pdbx_description
1 polymer ?
#
loop_
_entity_poly.entity_id
_entity_poly.type
_entity_poly.pdbx_seq_one_letter_code
_entity_poly.pdbx_strand_id
1 'polypeptide(L)'
;MASTLTSSYRRVRAHFEPQDISPEDQRRLRGQLEQIDYAAFISNRELIGQKLGPADMAAFQRLAVAAANARAAWVAEALRLTSAAGPVSAEQAERLAQMRLIFEELSEAYEAMRRMVERGYRSLNGASG
;
A
#
# COMPACT_ATOMS: atom_id res chain seq x y z
N MET A 1 2.96 30.68 29.64
CA MET A 1 2.79 31.19 28.26
C MET A 1 2.44 30.09 27.28
N ALA A 2 3.09 28.93 27.35
CA ALA A 2 2.76 27.79 26.49
C ALA A 2 1.33 27.30 26.66
N SER A 3 0.77 27.35 27.87
CA SER A 3 -0.60 26.91 28.16
C SER A 3 -1.66 27.78 27.51
N THR A 4 -1.38 29.07 27.33
CA THR A 4 -2.33 30.02 26.70
C THR A 4 -2.42 29.77 25.19
N LEU A 5 -1.28 29.51 24.54
CA LEU A 5 -1.22 29.18 23.13
C LEU A 5 -1.90 27.84 22.84
N THR A 6 -1.67 26.85 23.71
CA THR A 6 -2.28 25.52 23.59
C THR A 6 -3.80 25.62 23.73
N SER A 7 -4.28 26.47 24.63
CA SER A 7 -5.70 26.68 24.83
C SER A 7 -6.36 27.34 23.61
N SER A 8 -5.72 28.33 23.03
CA SER A 8 -6.20 28.98 21.81
C SER A 8 -6.24 28.02 20.63
N TYR A 9 -5.22 27.21 20.47
CA TYR A 9 -5.14 26.21 19.41
C TYR A 9 -6.24 25.16 19.57
N ARG A 10 -6.46 24.72 20.79
CA ARG A 10 -7.51 23.73 21.09
C ARG A 10 -8.90 24.31 20.78
N ARG A 11 -9.11 25.59 21.06
CA ARG A 11 -10.38 26.25 20.80
C ARG A 11 -10.64 26.37 19.29
N VAL A 12 -9.63 26.73 18.51
CA VAL A 12 -9.72 26.81 17.04
C VAL A 12 -10.01 25.44 16.45
N ARG A 13 -9.34 24.38 16.93
CA ARG A 13 -9.55 23.02 16.48
C ARG A 13 -10.97 22.54 16.78
N ALA A 14 -11.49 22.84 17.97
CA ALA A 14 -12.84 22.48 18.37
C ALA A 14 -13.90 23.15 17.48
N HIS A 15 -13.60 24.35 16.96
CA HIS A 15 -14.51 25.09 16.10
C HIS A 15 -14.76 24.40 14.76
N PHE A 16 -13.83 23.57 14.29
CA PHE A 16 -13.94 22.85 13.03
C PHE A 16 -14.32 21.37 13.21
N GLU A 17 -14.63 20.94 14.43
CA GLU A 17 -15.06 19.57 14.66
C GLU A 17 -16.48 19.34 14.15
N PRO A 18 -16.81 18.13 13.62
CA PRO A 18 -18.14 17.84 13.05
C PRO A 18 -19.31 18.02 14.00
N GLN A 19 -19.08 17.96 15.30
CA GLN A 19 -20.11 18.14 16.32
C GLN A 19 -20.65 19.57 16.39
N ASP A 20 -19.95 20.55 15.81
CA ASP A 20 -20.40 21.93 15.73
C ASP A 20 -21.30 22.19 14.53
N ILE A 21 -21.52 21.17 13.70
CA ILE A 21 -22.35 21.23 12.52
C ILE A 21 -23.73 20.68 12.87
N SER A 22 -24.78 21.27 12.30
CA SER A 22 -26.15 20.80 12.54
C SER A 22 -26.33 19.35 12.05
N PRO A 23 -27.27 18.58 12.63
CA PRO A 23 -27.52 17.20 12.17
C PRO A 23 -27.87 17.10 10.68
N GLU A 24 -28.57 18.09 10.14
CA GLU A 24 -28.89 18.12 8.70
C GLU A 24 -27.66 18.33 7.84
N ASP A 25 -26.78 19.24 8.25
CA ASP A 25 -25.52 19.50 7.55
C ASP A 25 -24.57 18.30 7.66
N GLN A 26 -24.56 17.61 8.80
CA GLN A 26 -23.79 16.39 8.97
C GLN A 26 -24.24 15.30 8.01
N ARG A 27 -25.56 15.12 7.84
CA ARG A 27 -26.12 14.14 6.91
C ARG A 27 -25.79 14.50 5.46
N ARG A 28 -25.86 15.80 5.13
CA ARG A 28 -25.51 16.27 3.78
C ARG A 28 -24.04 16.03 3.48
N LEU A 29 -23.17 16.35 4.43
CA LEU A 29 -21.73 16.13 4.29
C LEU A 29 -21.42 14.65 4.12
N ARG A 30 -22.03 13.80 4.93
CA ARG A 30 -21.86 12.34 4.84
C ARG A 30 -22.27 11.81 3.47
N GLY A 31 -23.43 12.29 2.96
CA GLY A 31 -23.90 11.92 1.64
C GLY A 31 -22.95 12.35 0.52
N GLN A 32 -22.38 13.55 0.64
CA GLN A 32 -21.40 14.05 -0.31
C GLN A 32 -20.10 13.21 -0.29
N LEU A 33 -19.64 12.85 0.90
CA LEU A 33 -18.45 12.00 1.04
C LEU A 33 -18.68 10.61 0.47
N GLU A 34 -19.86 10.03 0.68
CA GLU A 34 -20.23 8.75 0.09
C GLU A 34 -20.24 8.81 -1.44
N GLN A 35 -20.71 9.91 -2.02
CA GLN A 35 -20.68 10.12 -3.47
C GLN A 35 -19.26 10.22 -4.00
N ILE A 36 -18.40 10.92 -3.29
CA ILE A 36 -16.98 11.04 -3.66
C ILE A 36 -16.32 9.66 -3.61
N ASP A 37 -16.54 8.91 -2.54
CA ASP A 37 -15.98 7.59 -2.36
C ASP A 37 -16.48 6.61 -3.44
N TYR A 38 -17.75 6.68 -3.77
CA TYR A 38 -18.35 5.86 -4.83
C TYR A 38 -17.75 6.20 -6.20
N ALA A 39 -17.62 7.49 -6.51
CA ALA A 39 -17.02 7.93 -7.77
C ALA A 39 -15.56 7.47 -7.89
N ALA A 40 -14.80 7.57 -6.80
CA ALA A 40 -13.42 7.09 -6.75
C ALA A 40 -13.36 5.56 -6.93
N PHE A 41 -14.26 4.84 -6.28
CA PHE A 41 -14.36 3.38 -6.42
C PHE A 41 -14.60 2.96 -7.87
N ILE A 42 -15.59 3.58 -8.51
CA ILE A 42 -15.93 3.25 -9.91
C ILE A 42 -14.76 3.58 -10.85
N SER A 43 -14.13 4.74 -10.69
CA SER A 43 -12.99 5.14 -11.50
C SER A 43 -11.80 4.18 -11.35
N ASN A 44 -11.48 3.81 -10.12
CA ASN A 44 -10.42 2.85 -9.85
C ASN A 44 -10.72 1.49 -10.46
N ARG A 45 -11.95 1.01 -10.29
CA ARG A 45 -12.38 -0.28 -10.82
C ARG A 45 -12.27 -0.32 -12.35
N GLU A 46 -12.72 0.74 -13.03
CA GLU A 46 -12.65 0.83 -14.49
C GLU A 46 -11.21 0.87 -14.99
N LEU A 47 -10.38 1.73 -14.38
CA LEU A 47 -8.98 1.87 -14.80
C LEU A 47 -8.17 0.60 -14.55
N ILE A 48 -8.35 -0.02 -13.40
CA ILE A 48 -7.68 -1.28 -13.07
C ILE A 48 -8.13 -2.40 -14.00
N GLY A 49 -9.44 -2.49 -14.27
CA GLY A 49 -9.99 -3.47 -15.18
C GLY A 49 -9.44 -3.34 -16.60
N GLN A 50 -9.32 -2.10 -17.09
CA GLN A 50 -8.76 -1.82 -18.42
C GLN A 50 -7.28 -2.18 -18.52
N LYS A 51 -6.50 -1.88 -17.48
CA LYS A 51 -5.05 -2.07 -17.52
C LYS A 51 -4.64 -3.50 -17.18
N LEU A 52 -5.33 -4.14 -16.26
CA LEU A 52 -4.90 -5.42 -15.68
C LEU A 52 -5.84 -6.57 -16.00
N GLY A 53 -7.09 -6.28 -16.35
CA GLY A 53 -8.12 -7.31 -16.45
C GLY A 53 -8.43 -7.96 -15.09
N PRO A 54 -9.18 -9.06 -15.07
CA PRO A 54 -9.48 -9.76 -13.82
C PRO A 54 -8.24 -10.40 -13.23
N ALA A 55 -8.18 -10.46 -11.90
CA ALA A 55 -7.08 -11.10 -11.20
C ALA A 55 -7.14 -12.61 -11.38
N ASP A 56 -5.99 -13.20 -11.63
CA ASP A 56 -5.80 -14.63 -11.85
C ASP A 56 -5.01 -15.19 -10.68
N MET A 57 -5.48 -16.28 -10.10
CA MET A 57 -4.78 -16.92 -8.97
C MET A 57 -3.35 -17.33 -9.36
N ALA A 58 -3.17 -17.81 -10.60
CA ALA A 58 -1.83 -18.16 -11.10
C ALA A 58 -0.92 -16.94 -11.15
N ALA A 59 -1.46 -15.76 -11.49
CA ALA A 59 -0.67 -14.52 -11.48
C ALA A 59 -0.25 -14.12 -10.06
N PHE A 60 -1.14 -14.27 -9.08
CA PHE A 60 -0.79 -14.08 -7.67
C PHE A 60 0.34 -15.01 -7.24
N GLN A 61 0.23 -16.28 -7.59
CA GLN A 61 1.25 -17.27 -7.24
C GLN A 61 2.59 -16.95 -7.88
N ARG A 62 2.59 -16.57 -9.16
CA ARG A 62 3.83 -16.19 -9.86
C ARG A 62 4.49 -15.00 -9.20
N LEU A 63 3.71 -13.99 -8.83
CA LEU A 63 4.24 -12.78 -8.19
C LEU A 63 4.75 -13.10 -6.78
N ALA A 64 4.04 -13.90 -6.01
CA ALA A 64 4.45 -14.33 -4.68
C ALA A 64 5.76 -15.14 -4.75
N VAL A 65 5.87 -16.05 -5.71
CA VAL A 65 7.09 -16.86 -5.91
C VAL A 65 8.25 -15.97 -6.33
N ALA A 66 8.02 -15.02 -7.23
CA ALA A 66 9.06 -14.09 -7.65
C ALA A 66 9.60 -13.27 -6.47
N ALA A 67 8.70 -12.77 -5.61
CA ALA A 67 9.08 -12.03 -4.41
C ALA A 67 9.88 -12.93 -3.43
N ALA A 68 9.42 -14.15 -3.23
CA ALA A 68 10.11 -15.13 -2.35
C ALA A 68 11.50 -15.48 -2.87
N ASN A 69 11.64 -15.69 -4.17
CA ASN A 69 12.95 -15.95 -4.80
C ASN A 69 13.88 -14.76 -4.65
N ALA A 70 13.37 -13.55 -4.85
CA ALA A 70 14.16 -12.33 -4.69
C ALA A 70 14.66 -12.17 -3.25
N ARG A 71 13.81 -12.47 -2.26
CA ARG A 71 14.20 -12.43 -0.85
C ARG A 71 15.28 -13.45 -0.55
N ALA A 72 15.10 -14.68 -1.00
CA ALA A 72 16.05 -15.75 -0.77
C ALA A 72 17.40 -15.45 -1.42
N ALA A 73 17.40 -14.91 -2.63
CA ALA A 73 18.62 -14.53 -3.34
C ALA A 73 19.38 -13.43 -2.61
N TRP A 74 18.67 -12.42 -2.12
CA TRP A 74 19.26 -11.32 -1.36
C TRP A 74 19.91 -11.82 -0.07
N VAL A 75 19.19 -12.61 0.71
CA VAL A 75 19.70 -13.15 1.97
C VAL A 75 20.88 -14.11 1.71
N ALA A 76 20.77 -14.97 0.69
CA ALA A 76 21.85 -15.90 0.33
C ALA A 76 23.13 -15.15 -0.03
N GLU A 77 23.03 -14.06 -0.78
CA GLU A 77 24.18 -13.22 -1.12
C GLU A 77 24.81 -12.59 0.12
N ALA A 78 24.00 -12.09 1.04
CA ALA A 78 24.48 -11.53 2.30
C ALA A 78 25.24 -12.58 3.13
N LEU A 79 24.70 -13.80 3.18
CA LEU A 79 25.34 -14.90 3.90
C LEU A 79 26.66 -15.32 3.23
N ARG A 80 26.68 -15.34 1.89
CA ARG A 80 27.90 -15.66 1.13
C ARG A 80 29.01 -14.63 1.39
N LEU A 81 28.66 -13.35 1.34
CA LEU A 81 29.64 -12.27 1.56
C LEU A 81 30.21 -12.27 2.96
N THR A 82 29.38 -12.58 3.96
CA THR A 82 29.81 -12.58 5.36
C THR A 82 30.46 -13.87 5.81
N SER A 83 30.47 -14.90 4.97
CA SER A 83 31.23 -16.12 5.26
C SER A 83 32.73 -15.93 5.04
N ALA A 84 33.14 -14.93 4.26
CA ALA A 84 34.53 -14.58 4.06
C ALA A 84 35.00 -13.62 5.15
N ALA A 85 36.28 -13.68 5.51
CA ALA A 85 36.87 -12.74 6.46
C ALA A 85 36.99 -11.35 5.84
N GLY A 86 36.79 -10.33 6.66
CA GLY A 86 36.96 -8.95 6.26
C GLY A 86 35.60 -8.22 6.04
N PRO A 87 35.65 -6.91 5.86
CA PRO A 87 34.46 -6.12 5.68
C PRO A 87 33.83 -6.26 4.30
N VAL A 88 32.55 -6.04 4.20
CA VAL A 88 31.82 -5.98 2.93
C VAL A 88 32.24 -4.69 2.20
N SER A 89 32.61 -4.80 0.93
CA SER A 89 33.00 -3.65 0.12
C SER A 89 31.79 -2.79 -0.25
N ALA A 90 32.06 -1.55 -0.66
CA ALA A 90 31.02 -0.64 -1.14
C ALA A 90 30.29 -1.21 -2.36
N GLU A 91 31.00 -1.85 -3.28
CA GLU A 91 30.41 -2.48 -4.46
C GLU A 91 29.49 -3.64 -4.08
N GLN A 92 29.93 -4.46 -3.13
CA GLN A 92 29.13 -5.58 -2.61
C GLN A 92 27.89 -5.07 -1.90
N ALA A 93 28.00 -4.01 -1.10
CA ALA A 93 26.87 -3.39 -0.42
C ALA A 93 25.84 -2.82 -1.41
N GLU A 94 26.32 -2.19 -2.49
CA GLU A 94 25.44 -1.67 -3.54
C GLU A 94 24.69 -2.78 -4.24
N ARG A 95 25.36 -3.90 -4.54
CA ARG A 95 24.71 -5.07 -5.12
C ARG A 95 23.60 -5.61 -4.21
N LEU A 96 23.89 -5.71 -2.91
CA LEU A 96 22.88 -6.13 -1.93
C LEU A 96 21.69 -5.17 -1.91
N ALA A 97 21.94 -3.86 -1.99
CA ALA A 97 20.88 -2.86 -2.01
C ALA A 97 19.97 -3.02 -3.24
N GLN A 98 20.55 -3.31 -4.41
CA GLN A 98 19.76 -3.55 -5.62
C GLN A 98 18.93 -4.83 -5.51
N MET A 99 19.49 -5.89 -4.94
CA MET A 99 18.77 -7.13 -4.73
C MET A 99 17.60 -6.94 -3.76
N ARG A 100 17.81 -6.15 -2.70
CA ARG A 100 16.73 -5.80 -1.76
C ARG A 100 15.63 -4.98 -2.45
N LEU A 101 16.04 -4.05 -3.31
CA LEU A 101 15.09 -3.23 -4.07
C LEU A 101 14.16 -4.11 -4.92
N ILE A 102 14.72 -5.10 -5.62
CA ILE A 102 13.91 -6.03 -6.42
C ILE A 102 12.90 -6.76 -5.54
N PHE A 103 13.33 -7.27 -4.40
CA PHE A 103 12.43 -7.91 -3.44
C PHE A 103 11.34 -6.96 -2.96
N GLU A 104 11.71 -5.75 -2.56
CA GLU A 104 10.76 -4.76 -2.05
C GLU A 104 9.72 -4.36 -3.11
N GLU A 105 10.16 -4.12 -4.35
CA GLU A 105 9.27 -3.77 -5.46
C GLU A 105 8.28 -4.88 -5.77
N LEU A 106 8.73 -6.12 -5.82
CA LEU A 106 7.84 -7.26 -6.08
C LEU A 106 6.87 -7.48 -4.93
N SER A 107 7.32 -7.31 -3.70
CA SER A 107 6.47 -7.43 -2.51
C SER A 107 5.41 -6.34 -2.46
N GLU A 108 5.78 -5.10 -2.77
CA GLU A 108 4.84 -3.98 -2.83
C GLU A 108 3.80 -4.18 -3.93
N ALA A 109 4.23 -4.68 -5.10
CA ALA A 109 3.30 -4.99 -6.20
C ALA A 109 2.32 -6.09 -5.79
N TYR A 110 2.80 -7.12 -5.10
CA TYR A 110 1.94 -8.19 -4.57
C TYR A 110 0.91 -7.64 -3.60
N GLU A 111 1.33 -6.83 -2.65
CA GLU A 111 0.43 -6.22 -1.65
C GLU A 111 -0.57 -5.27 -2.31
N ALA A 112 -0.14 -4.50 -3.31
CA ALA A 112 -1.03 -3.63 -4.07
C ALA A 112 -2.11 -4.43 -4.79
N MET A 113 -1.73 -5.54 -5.43
CA MET A 113 -2.67 -6.42 -6.13
C MET A 113 -3.68 -7.05 -5.15
N ARG A 114 -3.20 -7.46 -3.99
CA ARG A 114 -4.05 -8.01 -2.93
C ARG A 114 -5.08 -6.98 -2.46
N ARG A 115 -4.66 -5.74 -2.23
CA ARG A 115 -5.55 -4.64 -1.83
C ARG A 115 -6.60 -4.33 -2.89
N MET A 116 -6.25 -4.43 -4.18
CA MET A 116 -7.19 -4.23 -5.28
C MET A 116 -8.33 -5.24 -5.22
N VAL A 117 -8.03 -6.50 -4.96
CA VAL A 117 -9.05 -7.54 -4.80
C VAL A 117 -9.87 -7.29 -3.52
N GLU A 118 -9.20 -7.00 -2.43
CA GLU A 118 -9.81 -6.75 -1.12
C GLU A 118 -10.79 -5.59 -1.16
N ARG A 119 -10.47 -4.52 -1.91
CA ARG A 119 -11.33 -3.34 -2.07
C ARG A 119 -12.37 -3.49 -3.18
N GLY A 120 -12.39 -4.60 -3.89
CA GLY A 120 -13.34 -4.85 -4.96
C GLY A 120 -13.02 -4.14 -6.27
N TYR A 121 -11.83 -3.56 -6.41
CA TYR A 121 -11.40 -2.93 -7.66
C TYR A 121 -11.08 -3.94 -8.74
N ARG A 122 -10.82 -5.18 -8.34
CA ARG A 122 -10.44 -6.26 -9.24
C ARG A 122 -11.06 -7.56 -8.75
N SER A 123 -11.75 -8.26 -9.62
CA SER A 123 -12.30 -9.56 -9.26
C SER A 123 -11.26 -10.66 -9.45
N LEU A 124 -11.33 -11.68 -8.61
CA LEU A 124 -10.41 -12.80 -8.67
C LEU A 124 -11.08 -13.95 -9.45
N ASN A 125 -10.49 -14.28 -10.61
CA ASN A 125 -10.92 -15.42 -11.41
C ASN A 125 -10.19 -16.69 -10.97
N GLY A 126 -10.89 -17.82 -11.06
CA GLY A 126 -10.35 -19.11 -10.68
C GLY A 126 -10.50 -19.45 -9.20
N ALA A 127 -11.14 -18.60 -8.41
CA ALA A 127 -11.43 -18.84 -7.00
C ALA A 127 -12.75 -19.59 -6.79
N SER A 128 -13.62 -19.64 -7.79
CA SER A 128 -14.87 -20.39 -7.74
C SER A 128 -14.59 -21.82 -8.13
N GLY A 129 -14.36 -22.63 -7.17
CA GLY A 129 -14.28 -24.09 -7.36
C GLY A 129 -15.65 -24.69 -7.46
#